data_a2fdb0c1272a0fa0dc9803a108582f12
#
_entry.id   a2fdb0c1272a0fa0dc9803a108582f12
#
_cell.length_a   1.000
_cell.length_b   1.000
_cell.length_c   1.000
_cell.angle_alpha   90.00
_cell.angle_beta   90.00
_cell.angle_gamma   90.00
#
_symmetry.space_group_name_H-M   'P 1'
#
loop_
_entity.id
_entity.type
_entity.pdbx_description
1 polymer ?
#
loop_
_entity_poly.entity_id
_entity_poly.type
_entity_poly.pdbx_seq_one_letter_code
_entity_poly.pdbx_strand_id
1 'polypeptide(L)'
;MIKFEWDTTKATSNKKKHGVSFDEARSVFYDEFAVQFFDEDNSVSENRFLMLGFSDEARLLIVCHCEREEGNIIRILSARKATKNESHYYQGIGP
;
A
#
# COMPACT_ATOMS: atom_id res chain seq x y z
N MET A 1 -4.26 11.84 14.22
CA MET A 1 -5.05 11.10 13.21
C MET A 1 -4.32 11.07 11.89
N ILE A 2 -4.18 9.90 11.30
CA ILE A 2 -3.52 9.76 10.00
C ILE A 2 -4.46 10.17 8.89
N LYS A 3 -3.97 11.01 7.98
CA LYS A 3 -4.71 11.40 6.79
C LYS A 3 -4.10 10.72 5.57
N PHE A 4 -4.95 10.42 4.60
CA PHE A 4 -4.51 9.83 3.34
C PHE A 4 -4.72 10.83 2.21
N GLU A 5 -3.82 10.83 1.25
CA GLU A 5 -3.93 11.66 0.06
C GLU A 5 -3.44 10.89 -1.15
N TRP A 6 -3.86 11.32 -2.33
CA TRP A 6 -3.37 10.77 -3.59
C TRP A 6 -3.74 11.65 -4.75
N ASP A 7 -3.06 11.43 -5.87
CA ASP A 7 -3.35 12.07 -7.13
C ASP A 7 -4.48 11.31 -7.83
N THR A 8 -5.56 12.00 -8.19
CA THR A 8 -6.74 11.36 -8.79
C THR A 8 -6.45 10.75 -10.15
N THR A 9 -5.55 11.33 -10.93
CA THR A 9 -5.14 10.77 -12.22
C THR A 9 -4.42 9.45 -12.02
N LYS A 10 -3.52 9.39 -11.05
CA LYS A 10 -2.83 8.14 -10.70
C LYS A 10 -3.80 7.08 -10.17
N ALA A 11 -4.78 7.50 -9.38
CA ALA A 11 -5.79 6.57 -8.87
C ALA A 11 -6.59 5.92 -10.01
N THR A 12 -6.99 6.71 -10.99
CA THR A 12 -7.71 6.21 -12.16
C THR A 12 -6.85 5.24 -12.97
N SER A 13 -5.60 5.61 -13.25
CA SER A 13 -4.67 4.74 -13.98
C SER A 13 -4.40 3.45 -13.23
N ASN A 14 -4.24 3.53 -11.92
CA ASN A 14 -3.97 2.36 -11.10
C ASN A 14 -5.14 1.37 -11.12
N LYS A 15 -6.36 1.89 -11.00
CA LYS A 15 -7.57 1.06 -11.05
C LYS A 15 -7.67 0.34 -12.38
N LYS A 16 -7.38 1.04 -13.47
CA LYS A 16 -7.42 0.48 -14.82
C LYS A 16 -6.35 -0.60 -15.01
N LYS A 17 -5.13 -0.34 -14.52
CA LYS A 17 -3.99 -1.23 -14.71
C LYS A 17 -4.01 -2.44 -13.80
N HIS A 18 -4.36 -2.25 -12.54
CA HIS A 18 -4.24 -3.30 -11.51
C HIS A 18 -5.58 -3.76 -10.93
N GLY A 19 -6.67 -3.09 -11.24
CA GLY A 19 -7.98 -3.43 -10.69
C GLY A 19 -8.13 -3.08 -9.21
N VAL A 20 -7.27 -2.23 -8.68
CA VAL A 20 -7.27 -1.84 -7.26
C VAL A 20 -7.49 -0.34 -7.15
N SER A 21 -8.53 0.07 -6.42
CA SER A 21 -8.76 1.49 -6.15
C SER A 21 -7.87 1.94 -4.99
N PHE A 22 -7.61 3.24 -4.92
CA PHE A 22 -6.85 3.78 -3.79
C PHE A 22 -7.69 3.81 -2.51
N ASP A 23 -9.01 3.84 -2.61
CA ASP A 23 -9.87 3.66 -1.43
C ASP A 23 -9.70 2.27 -0.82
N GLU A 24 -9.65 1.24 -1.65
CA GLU A 24 -9.37 -0.10 -1.17
C GLU A 24 -7.95 -0.20 -0.61
N ALA A 25 -6.97 0.40 -1.31
CA ALA A 25 -5.58 0.40 -0.84
C ALA A 25 -5.46 1.04 0.54
N ARG A 26 -6.19 2.11 0.81
CA ARG A 26 -6.19 2.75 2.11
C ARG A 26 -6.57 1.80 3.23
N SER A 27 -7.52 0.89 2.98
CA SER A 27 -7.99 -0.05 4.01
C SER A 27 -6.90 -1.01 4.49
N VAL A 28 -5.86 -1.24 3.68
CA VAL A 28 -4.73 -2.08 4.06
C VAL A 28 -4.03 -1.55 5.31
N PHE A 29 -4.01 -0.24 5.50
CA PHE A 29 -3.35 0.39 6.64
C PHE A 29 -4.06 0.13 7.97
N TYR A 30 -5.26 -0.43 7.93
CA TYR A 30 -6.01 -0.81 9.12
C TYR A 30 -5.89 -2.30 9.45
N ASP A 31 -5.16 -3.06 8.63
CA ASP A 31 -4.88 -4.46 8.92
C ASP A 31 -3.76 -4.51 9.96
N GLU A 32 -4.09 -5.02 11.16
CA GLU A 32 -3.12 -5.07 12.26
C GLU A 32 -1.91 -5.96 12.00
N PHE A 33 -2.00 -6.86 11.02
CA PHE A 33 -0.90 -7.74 10.63
C PHE A 33 -0.15 -7.26 9.40
N ALA A 34 -0.47 -6.08 8.89
CA ALA A 34 0.23 -5.53 7.73
C ALA A 34 1.71 -5.33 8.04
N VAL A 35 2.54 -5.58 7.02
CA VAL A 35 4.00 -5.48 7.14
C VAL A 35 4.50 -4.39 6.21
N GLN A 36 5.35 -3.50 6.74
CA GLN A 36 5.91 -2.41 5.96
C GLN A 36 7.36 -2.70 5.60
N PHE A 37 7.69 -2.46 4.33
CA PHE A 37 9.04 -2.58 3.81
C PHE A 37 9.49 -1.25 3.24
N PHE A 38 10.80 -0.98 3.33
CA PHE A 38 11.39 0.17 2.68
C PHE A 38 11.65 -0.17 1.20
N ASP A 39 11.21 0.70 0.30
CA ASP A 39 11.41 0.50 -1.14
C ASP A 39 12.70 1.23 -1.57
N GLU A 40 13.82 0.56 -1.40
CA GLU A 40 15.15 1.12 -1.70
C GLU A 40 15.29 1.57 -3.15
N ASP A 41 14.79 0.77 -4.07
CA ASP A 41 14.97 1.00 -5.50
C ASP A 41 14.29 2.26 -6.00
N ASN A 42 13.23 2.68 -5.33
CA ASN A 42 12.41 3.82 -5.76
C ASN A 42 12.46 5.00 -4.81
N SER A 43 13.43 5.00 -3.86
CA SER A 43 13.56 6.06 -2.86
C SER A 43 14.65 7.07 -3.23
N VAL A 44 14.58 7.62 -4.46
CA VAL A 44 15.60 8.56 -4.95
C VAL A 44 15.37 9.97 -4.42
N SER A 45 14.18 10.53 -4.60
CA SER A 45 13.87 11.89 -4.18
C SER A 45 13.06 11.94 -2.87
N GLU A 46 12.43 10.85 -2.51
CA GLU A 46 11.67 10.72 -1.27
C GLU A 46 11.67 9.26 -0.85
N ASN A 47 11.54 9.03 0.44
CA ASN A 47 11.47 7.65 0.94
C ASN A 47 10.13 7.03 0.61
N ARG A 48 10.16 5.90 -0.07
CA ARG A 48 8.98 5.13 -0.42
C ARG A 48 8.95 3.83 0.37
N PHE A 49 7.75 3.42 0.70
CA PHE A 49 7.50 2.20 1.47
C PHE A 49 6.47 1.34 0.76
N LEU A 50 6.53 0.05 1.04
CA LEU A 50 5.56 -0.92 0.55
C LEU A 50 4.84 -1.49 1.76
N MET A 51 3.50 -1.41 1.76
CA MET A 51 2.69 -2.02 2.81
C MET A 51 2.02 -3.26 2.26
N LEU A 52 2.31 -4.39 2.87
CA LEU A 52 1.70 -5.67 2.52
C LEU A 52 0.62 -6.00 3.54
N GLY A 53 -0.62 -6.11 3.10
CA GLY A 53 -1.72 -6.41 4.00
C GLY A 53 -3.01 -6.69 3.27
N PHE A 54 -4.01 -7.16 4.02
CA PHE A 54 -5.34 -7.42 3.48
C PHE A 54 -6.16 -6.15 3.45
N SER A 55 -6.85 -5.96 2.33
CA SER A 55 -7.83 -4.90 2.18
C SER A 55 -9.17 -5.31 2.80
N ASP A 56 -10.08 -4.34 2.88
CA ASP A 56 -11.45 -4.58 3.34
C ASP A 56 -12.27 -5.44 2.36
N GLU A 57 -11.73 -5.71 1.18
CA GLU A 57 -12.32 -6.64 0.21
C GLU A 57 -11.63 -8.01 0.26
N ALA A 58 -10.90 -8.29 1.32
CA ALA A 58 -10.20 -9.56 1.56
C ALA A 58 -9.21 -9.92 0.46
N ARG A 59 -8.53 -8.91 -0.10
CA ARG A 59 -7.46 -9.11 -1.08
C ARG A 59 -6.14 -8.70 -0.46
N LEU A 60 -5.12 -9.55 -0.63
CA LEU A 60 -3.78 -9.22 -0.15
C LEU A 60 -3.10 -8.31 -1.17
N LEU A 61 -2.77 -7.11 -0.74
CA LEU A 61 -2.26 -6.05 -1.62
C LEU A 61 -0.87 -5.60 -1.20
N ILE A 62 -0.13 -5.07 -2.18
CA ILE A 62 1.08 -4.27 -1.95
C ILE A 62 0.70 -2.83 -2.26
N VAL A 63 0.85 -1.94 -1.29
CA VAL A 63 0.55 -0.52 -1.45
C VAL A 63 1.84 0.28 -1.33
N CYS A 64 2.23 0.91 -2.43
CA CYS A 64 3.39 1.80 -2.44
C CYS A 64 2.95 3.18 -1.97
N HIS A 65 3.65 3.71 -0.98
CA HIS A 65 3.29 5.00 -0.40
C HIS A 65 4.52 5.73 0.11
N CYS A 66 4.37 7.02 0.36
CA CYS A 66 5.34 7.79 1.11
C CYS A 66 4.63 8.46 2.29
N GLU A 67 5.43 8.89 3.25
CA GLU A 67 4.91 9.54 4.45
C GLU A 67 5.30 11.02 4.44
N ARG A 68 4.38 11.86 4.85
CA ARG A 68 4.60 13.31 4.97
C ARG A 68 4.24 13.77 6.37
N GLU A 69 4.76 14.91 6.76
CA GLU A 69 4.48 15.51 8.08
C GLU A 69 4.69 14.53 9.22
N GLU A 70 5.89 13.93 9.24
CA GLU A 70 6.31 13.00 10.29
C GLU A 70 5.35 11.81 10.45
N GLY A 71 4.81 11.33 9.32
CA GLY A 71 3.93 10.16 9.32
C GLY A 71 2.46 10.48 9.54
N ASN A 72 2.10 11.76 9.66
CA ASN A 72 0.70 12.14 9.83
C ASN A 72 -0.10 12.09 8.52
N ILE A 73 0.60 12.14 7.38
CA ILE A 73 -0.03 12.04 6.07
C ILE A 73 0.61 10.88 5.31
N ILE A 74 -0.21 9.97 4.82
CA ILE A 74 0.22 8.88 3.95
C ILE A 74 -0.25 9.20 2.54
N ARG A 75 0.72 9.33 1.63
CA ARG A 75 0.42 9.55 0.22
C ARG A 75 0.52 8.23 -0.51
N ILE A 76 -0.61 7.75 -1.03
CA ILE A 76 -0.67 6.51 -1.80
C ILE A 76 -0.20 6.79 -3.22
N LEU A 77 0.74 5.98 -3.72
CA LEU A 77 1.36 6.15 -5.02
C LEU A 77 0.91 5.08 -6.02
N SER A 78 0.77 3.84 -5.56
CA SER A 78 0.27 2.74 -6.38
C SER A 78 -0.19 1.60 -5.49
N ALA A 79 -0.99 0.69 -6.05
CA ALA A 79 -1.46 -0.49 -5.33
C ALA A 79 -1.72 -1.61 -6.32
N ARG A 80 -1.36 -2.81 -5.93
CA ARG A 80 -1.57 -4.01 -6.75
C ARG A 80 -1.75 -5.22 -5.86
N LYS A 81 -2.21 -6.31 -6.44
CA LYS A 81 -2.29 -7.57 -5.70
C LYS A 81 -0.89 -8.07 -5.42
N ALA A 82 -0.70 -8.64 -4.23
CA ALA A 82 0.56 -9.29 -3.88
C ALA A 82 0.75 -10.55 -4.71
N THR A 83 2.00 -10.84 -5.06
CA THR A 83 2.34 -12.09 -5.71
C THR A 83 2.35 -13.21 -4.67
N LYS A 84 2.40 -14.46 -5.14
CA LYS A 84 2.51 -15.62 -4.25
C LYS A 84 3.75 -15.54 -3.38
N ASN A 85 4.88 -15.15 -3.96
CA ASN A 85 6.13 -15.01 -3.21
C ASN A 85 6.02 -13.91 -2.14
N GLU A 86 5.41 -12.79 -2.50
CA GLU A 86 5.21 -11.69 -1.56
C GLU A 86 4.29 -12.08 -0.40
N SER A 87 3.30 -12.93 -0.66
CA SER A 87 2.35 -13.34 0.36
C SER A 87 3.01 -14.09 1.52
N HIS A 88 4.18 -14.69 1.28
CA HIS A 88 4.91 -15.41 2.33
C HIS A 88 5.42 -14.49 3.45
N TYR A 89 5.52 -13.20 3.18
CA TYR A 89 5.96 -12.23 4.19
C TYR A 89 4.82 -11.74 5.08
N TYR A 90 3.59 -12.09 4.75
CA TYR A 90 2.44 -11.67 5.54
C TYR A 90 2.25 -12.62 6.74
N GLN A 91 2.38 -12.07 7.95
CA GLN A 91 2.37 -12.88 9.17
C GLN A 91 0.97 -13.21 9.69
N GLY A 92 -0.04 -12.52 9.21
CA GLY A 92 -1.43 -12.82 9.59
C GLY A 92 -1.97 -14.10 8.98
N ILE A 93 -1.27 -14.67 7.99
CA ILE A 93 -1.59 -15.99 7.43
C ILE A 93 -0.79 -16.99 8.26
N GLY A 94 -1.38 -17.45 9.34
CA GLY A 94 -0.70 -18.35 10.23
C GLY A 94 -0.39 -19.71 9.60
N PRO A 95 0.44 -20.51 10.24
CA PRO A 95 0.71 -21.85 9.76
C PRO A 95 -0.53 -22.69 9.79
#